data_e4d2f136fdda539301a91349d33c9e9b
#
_entry.id   e4d2f136fdda539301a91349d33c9e9b
#
_cell.length_a   1.000
_cell.length_b   1.000
_cell.length_c   1.000
_cell.angle_alpha   90.00
_cell.angle_beta   90.00
_cell.angle_gamma   90.00
#
_symmetry.space_group_name_H-M   'P 1'
#
loop_
_entity.id
_entity.type
_entity.pdbx_description
1 polymer ?
#
loop_
_entity_poly.entity_id
_entity_poly.type
_entity_poly.pdbx_seq_one_letter_code
_entity_poly.pdbx_strand_id
1 'polypeptide(L)'
;KEYLSKALQSLSQAAIVHTTLGPSGGYRLARAPDAVTFLDIVEAVEGKASTFVCNNIRANNPCRPGDYCETKPCAIARIMWEADEAWRAKLRSVRLSDLIVTLAAEIPANIWQSSFEWVLKRA
;
A
#
# COMPACT_ATOMS: atom_id res chain seq x y z
N LYS A 1 15.94 1.35 -10.93
CA LYS A 1 16.54 0.33 -10.01
C LYS A 1 16.42 0.74 -8.54
N GLU A 2 16.70 1.97 -8.21
CA GLU A 2 16.76 2.44 -6.81
C GLU A 2 15.42 2.38 -6.07
N TYR A 3 14.32 2.80 -6.72
CA TYR A 3 12.98 2.75 -6.14
C TYR A 3 12.55 1.30 -5.81
N LEU A 4 12.76 0.37 -6.74
CA LEU A 4 12.42 -1.04 -6.53
C LEU A 4 13.20 -1.64 -5.36
N SER A 5 14.48 -1.32 -5.23
CA SER A 5 15.31 -1.81 -4.11
C SER A 5 14.80 -1.29 -2.77
N LYS A 6 14.42 0.00 -2.69
CA LYS A 6 13.83 0.59 -1.49
C LYS A 6 12.48 -0.05 -1.13
N ALA A 7 11.61 -0.23 -2.13
CA ALA A 7 10.33 -0.88 -1.92
C ALA A 7 10.48 -2.32 -1.40
N LEU A 8 11.37 -3.11 -2.00
CA LEU A 8 11.66 -4.48 -1.55
C LEU A 8 12.26 -4.52 -0.13
N GLN A 9 13.10 -3.55 0.21
CA GLN A 9 13.63 -3.41 1.57
C GLN A 9 12.51 -3.10 2.58
N SER A 10 11.60 -2.19 2.26
CA SER A 10 10.43 -1.88 3.10
C SER A 10 9.52 -3.09 3.28
N LEU A 11 9.26 -3.85 2.20
CA LEU A 11 8.48 -5.08 2.26
C LEU A 11 9.15 -6.17 3.12
N SER A 12 10.49 -6.23 3.09
CA SER A 12 11.27 -7.15 3.93
C SER A 12 11.20 -6.76 5.41
N GLN A 13 11.31 -5.46 5.72
CA GLN A 13 11.14 -4.94 7.09
C GLN A 13 9.74 -5.19 7.65
N ALA A 14 8.72 -5.15 6.79
CA ALA A 14 7.34 -5.48 7.14
C ALA A 14 7.05 -7.00 7.20
N ALA A 15 8.06 -7.85 7.00
CA ALA A 15 7.95 -9.31 6.94
C ALA A 15 6.89 -9.79 5.91
N ILE A 16 6.74 -9.07 4.80
CA ILE A 16 5.93 -9.49 3.65
C ILE A 16 6.77 -10.36 2.71
N VAL A 17 8.04 -9.99 2.53
CA VAL A 17 9.03 -10.78 1.81
C VAL A 17 10.23 -11.06 2.70
N HIS A 18 11.00 -12.09 2.39
CA HIS A 18 12.32 -12.32 2.94
C HIS A 18 13.36 -12.39 1.84
N THR A 19 14.59 -12.05 2.18
CA THR A 19 15.73 -12.04 1.26
C THR A 19 16.57 -13.28 1.49
N THR A 20 16.95 -13.97 0.42
CA THR A 20 17.96 -15.02 0.43
C THR A 20 19.22 -14.52 -0.26
N LEU A 21 20.38 -14.72 0.37
CA LEU A 21 21.68 -14.32 -0.17
C LEU A 21 22.26 -15.44 -1.04
N GLY A 22 23.14 -15.07 -1.98
CA GLY A 22 23.89 -16.00 -2.81
C GLY A 22 23.53 -15.92 -4.30
N PRO A 23 24.20 -16.74 -5.16
CA PRO A 23 24.01 -16.73 -6.61
C PRO A 23 22.60 -17.07 -7.06
N SER A 24 21.85 -17.86 -6.28
CA SER A 24 20.43 -18.18 -6.46
C SER A 24 19.53 -17.45 -5.46
N GLY A 25 20.04 -16.37 -4.86
CA GLY A 25 19.33 -15.54 -3.92
C GLY A 25 18.27 -14.67 -4.59
N GLY A 26 17.49 -13.96 -3.77
CA GLY A 26 16.43 -13.07 -4.23
C GLY A 26 15.39 -12.83 -3.16
N TYR A 27 14.21 -12.37 -3.57
CA TYR A 27 13.09 -12.12 -2.68
C TYR A 27 12.03 -13.20 -2.82
N ARG A 28 11.51 -13.68 -1.69
CA ARG A 28 10.41 -14.64 -1.63
C ARG A 28 9.36 -14.14 -0.65
N LEU A 29 8.10 -14.51 -0.83
CA LEU A 29 7.07 -14.21 0.16
C LEU A 29 7.44 -14.85 1.50
N ALA A 30 7.33 -14.07 2.57
CA ALA A 30 7.51 -14.51 3.96
C ALA A 30 6.22 -15.04 4.58
N ARG A 31 5.07 -14.69 3.98
CA ARG A 31 3.73 -15.11 4.38
C ARG A 31 2.98 -15.69 3.18
N ALA A 32 1.99 -16.53 3.43
CA ALA A 32 1.12 -17.05 2.39
C ALA A 32 0.38 -15.89 1.67
N PRO A 33 0.10 -15.97 0.35
CA PRO A 33 -0.55 -14.89 -0.40
C PRO A 33 -1.93 -14.50 0.13
N ASP A 34 -2.65 -15.41 0.76
CA ASP A 34 -3.95 -15.17 1.41
C ASP A 34 -3.83 -14.44 2.76
N ALA A 35 -2.64 -14.40 3.35
CA ALA A 35 -2.32 -13.67 4.58
C ALA A 35 -1.73 -12.27 4.32
N VAL A 36 -1.65 -11.81 3.07
CA VAL A 36 -1.14 -10.49 2.68
C VAL A 36 -2.24 -9.72 1.96
N THR A 37 -2.62 -8.57 2.50
CA THR A 37 -3.57 -7.65 1.85
C THR A 37 -2.84 -6.60 1.01
N PHE A 38 -3.56 -5.97 0.09
CA PHE A 38 -3.03 -4.80 -0.64
C PHE A 38 -2.70 -3.65 0.30
N LEU A 39 -3.46 -3.48 1.39
CA LEU A 39 -3.16 -2.46 2.38
C LEU A 39 -1.81 -2.72 3.06
N ASP A 40 -1.49 -3.98 3.42
CA ASP A 40 -0.20 -4.33 4.01
C ASP A 40 0.96 -3.91 3.10
N ILE A 41 0.83 -4.14 1.79
CA ILE A 41 1.86 -3.78 0.80
C ILE A 41 2.00 -2.27 0.70
N VAL A 42 0.90 -1.54 0.57
CA VAL A 42 0.91 -0.07 0.47
C VAL A 42 1.48 0.56 1.74
N GLU A 43 1.04 0.12 2.92
CA GLU A 43 1.56 0.64 4.20
C GLU A 43 3.03 0.31 4.44
N ALA A 44 3.53 -0.79 3.91
CA ALA A 44 4.95 -1.13 3.98
C ALA A 44 5.81 -0.19 3.13
N VAL A 45 5.33 0.22 1.97
CA VAL A 45 6.08 1.04 0.99
C VAL A 45 5.90 2.54 1.25
N GLU A 46 4.66 2.98 1.47
CA GLU A 46 4.29 4.40 1.56
C GLU A 46 4.17 4.87 3.03
N GLY A 47 4.10 3.93 3.98
CA GLY A 47 3.86 4.23 5.38
C GLY A 47 2.38 4.20 5.77
N LYS A 48 2.13 4.30 7.09
CA LYS A 48 0.78 4.23 7.68
C LYS A 48 0.11 5.59 7.86
N ALA A 49 0.76 6.67 7.45
CA ALA A 49 0.20 8.01 7.61
C ALA A 49 -1.08 8.17 6.78
N SER A 50 -2.01 8.97 7.30
CA SER A 50 -3.19 9.37 6.52
C SER A 50 -2.77 10.13 5.27
N THR A 51 -3.47 9.94 4.16
CA THR A 51 -3.24 10.67 2.91
C THR A 51 -3.59 12.15 3.03
N PHE A 52 -4.42 12.51 4.02
CA PHE A 52 -4.83 13.88 4.29
C PHE A 52 -4.42 14.32 5.70
N VAL A 53 -3.70 15.44 5.78
CA VAL A 53 -3.34 16.13 7.03
C VAL A 53 -4.06 17.47 7.08
N CYS A 54 -4.88 17.67 8.12
CA CYS A 54 -5.56 18.94 8.35
C CYS A 54 -4.63 19.92 9.08
N ASN A 55 -4.25 21.01 8.41
CA ASN A 55 -3.42 22.07 9.00
C ASN A 55 -4.25 23.14 9.76
N ASN A 56 -5.54 22.89 9.98
CA ASN A 56 -6.44 23.78 10.71
C ASN A 56 -6.42 25.26 10.23
N ILE A 57 -6.47 25.47 8.92
CA ILE A 57 -6.40 26.81 8.30
C ILE A 57 -7.47 27.78 8.84
N ARG A 58 -8.57 27.27 9.41
CA ARG A 58 -9.63 28.08 10.03
C ARG A 58 -9.14 28.83 11.26
N ALA A 59 -8.11 28.34 11.95
CA ALA A 59 -7.51 29.01 13.09
C ALA A 59 -6.93 30.40 12.73
N ASN A 60 -6.53 30.56 11.46
CA ASN A 60 -5.94 31.80 10.93
C ASN A 60 -6.97 32.74 10.30
N ASN A 61 -8.28 32.46 10.44
CA ASN A 61 -9.33 33.32 9.87
C ASN A 61 -9.41 34.66 10.65
N PRO A 62 -9.15 35.81 10.02
CA PRO A 62 -9.15 37.11 10.69
C PRO A 62 -10.55 37.55 11.17
N CYS A 63 -11.61 36.94 10.61
CA CYS A 63 -13.00 37.21 11.01
C CYS A 63 -13.47 36.33 12.17
N ARG A 64 -12.59 35.51 12.74
CA ARG A 64 -12.94 34.62 13.85
C ARG A 64 -13.02 35.43 15.16
N PRO A 65 -14.15 35.37 15.91
CA PRO A 65 -14.22 35.96 17.24
C PRO A 65 -13.17 35.35 18.17
N GLY A 66 -12.56 36.16 19.06
CA GLY A 66 -11.49 35.69 19.95
C GLY A 66 -11.90 34.61 20.96
N ASP A 67 -13.19 34.54 21.27
CA ASP A 67 -13.81 33.57 22.18
C ASP A 67 -14.38 32.35 21.46
N TYR A 68 -14.26 32.27 20.11
CA TYR A 68 -14.77 31.15 19.33
C TYR A 68 -13.94 29.90 19.53
N CYS A 69 -14.55 28.84 20.08
CA CYS A 69 -13.96 27.53 20.24
C CYS A 69 -14.53 26.56 19.20
N GLU A 70 -13.65 25.91 18.45
CA GLU A 70 -14.05 24.87 17.49
C GLU A 70 -14.33 23.57 18.23
N THR A 71 -15.58 23.15 18.26
CA THR A 71 -16.01 21.91 18.92
C THR A 71 -15.92 20.67 18.00
N LYS A 72 -15.79 20.88 16.69
CA LYS A 72 -15.76 19.81 15.69
C LYS A 72 -14.68 20.05 14.63
N PRO A 73 -14.09 18.99 14.09
CA PRO A 73 -13.22 19.11 12.92
C PRO A 73 -13.93 19.76 11.72
N CYS A 74 -13.15 20.40 10.85
CA CYS A 74 -13.62 20.97 9.60
C CYS A 74 -14.42 19.95 8.77
N ALA A 75 -15.48 20.39 8.12
CA ALA A 75 -16.28 19.51 7.25
C ALA A 75 -15.41 18.86 6.14
N ILE A 76 -14.50 19.63 5.55
CA ILE A 76 -13.55 19.13 4.55
C ILE A 76 -12.65 18.04 5.15
N ALA A 77 -12.09 18.27 6.34
CA ALA A 77 -11.23 17.29 7.01
C ALA A 77 -11.99 15.98 7.28
N ARG A 78 -13.25 16.08 7.74
CA ARG A 78 -14.08 14.87 7.97
C ARG A 78 -14.32 14.08 6.69
N ILE A 79 -14.68 14.76 5.60
CA ILE A 79 -14.90 14.13 4.29
C ILE A 79 -13.59 13.46 3.79
N MET A 80 -12.46 14.14 3.94
CA MET A 80 -11.17 13.58 3.52
C MET A 80 -10.74 12.37 4.35
N TRP A 81 -11.00 12.36 5.65
CA TRP A 81 -10.73 11.19 6.50
C TRP A 81 -11.66 10.02 6.20
N GLU A 82 -12.94 10.28 5.91
CA GLU A 82 -13.89 9.26 5.46
C GLU A 82 -13.47 8.65 4.12
N ALA A 83 -12.99 9.47 3.18
CA ALA A 83 -12.45 9.01 1.89
C ALA A 83 -11.18 8.17 2.07
N ASP A 84 -10.26 8.58 2.95
CA ASP A 84 -9.05 7.82 3.28
C ASP A 84 -9.40 6.44 3.87
N GLU A 85 -10.36 6.39 4.80
CA GLU A 85 -10.80 5.11 5.38
C GLU A 85 -11.50 4.22 4.35
N ALA A 86 -12.32 4.76 3.47
CA ALA A 86 -12.96 4.00 2.39
C ALA A 86 -11.91 3.38 1.44
N TRP A 87 -10.89 4.15 1.08
CA TRP A 87 -9.75 3.66 0.28
C TRP A 87 -8.99 2.55 1.01
N ARG A 88 -8.65 2.74 2.29
CA ARG A 88 -7.97 1.73 3.11
C ARG A 88 -8.82 0.47 3.27
N ALA A 89 -10.12 0.62 3.51
CA ALA A 89 -11.04 -0.51 3.63
C ALA A 89 -11.07 -1.34 2.34
N LYS A 90 -11.06 -0.69 1.17
CA LYS A 90 -10.98 -1.39 -0.11
C LYS A 90 -9.68 -2.17 -0.25
N LEU A 91 -8.54 -1.57 0.04
CA LEU A 91 -7.24 -2.24 -0.05
C LEU A 91 -7.10 -3.39 0.96
N ARG A 92 -7.68 -3.25 2.15
CA ARG A 92 -7.72 -4.29 3.18
C ARG A 92 -8.56 -5.49 2.75
N SER A 93 -9.60 -5.27 1.94
CA SER A 93 -10.50 -6.33 1.48
C SER A 93 -9.94 -7.19 0.34
N VAL A 94 -8.84 -6.80 -0.28
CA VAL A 94 -8.22 -7.51 -1.41
C VAL A 94 -6.92 -8.15 -0.96
N ARG A 95 -6.80 -9.46 -1.16
CA ARG A 95 -5.60 -10.24 -0.81
C ARG A 95 -4.73 -10.45 -2.03
N LEU A 96 -3.47 -10.74 -1.81
CA LEU A 96 -2.54 -11.04 -2.90
C LEU A 96 -2.97 -12.31 -3.66
N SER A 97 -3.56 -13.30 -2.97
CA SER A 97 -4.16 -14.49 -3.59
C SER A 97 -5.28 -14.14 -4.60
N ASP A 98 -6.11 -13.15 -4.27
CA ASP A 98 -7.22 -12.73 -5.16
C ASP A 98 -6.68 -12.13 -6.46
N LEU A 99 -5.59 -11.35 -6.37
CA LEU A 99 -4.90 -10.83 -7.55
C LEU A 99 -4.34 -11.95 -8.43
N ILE A 100 -3.73 -12.97 -7.84
CA ILE A 100 -3.17 -14.11 -8.58
C ILE A 100 -4.27 -14.81 -9.38
N VAL A 101 -5.43 -15.05 -8.77
CA VAL A 101 -6.59 -15.65 -9.43
C VAL A 101 -7.10 -14.78 -10.58
N THR A 102 -7.22 -13.47 -10.34
CA THR A 102 -7.66 -12.50 -11.37
C THR A 102 -6.71 -12.47 -12.55
N LEU A 103 -5.41 -12.37 -12.31
CA LEU A 103 -4.39 -12.35 -13.37
C LEU A 103 -4.33 -13.66 -14.14
N ALA A 104 -4.50 -14.81 -13.48
CA ALA A 104 -4.54 -16.10 -14.15
C ALA A 104 -5.75 -16.25 -15.09
N ALA A 105 -6.86 -15.56 -14.80
CA ALA A 105 -8.06 -15.54 -15.65
C ALA A 105 -7.96 -14.53 -16.81
N GLU A 106 -7.27 -13.40 -16.60
CA GLU A 106 -7.19 -12.30 -17.57
C GLU A 106 -6.00 -12.42 -18.54
N ILE A 107 -4.89 -13.04 -18.10
CA ILE A 107 -3.68 -13.14 -18.91
C ILE A 107 -3.68 -14.45 -19.69
N PRO A 108 -3.50 -14.41 -21.03
CA PRO A 108 -3.35 -15.64 -21.82
C PRO A 108 -2.24 -16.56 -21.30
N ALA A 109 -2.50 -17.86 -21.24
CA ALA A 109 -1.60 -18.85 -20.63
C ALA A 109 -0.17 -18.83 -21.24
N ASN A 110 -0.05 -18.59 -22.53
CA ASN A 110 1.24 -18.48 -23.22
C ASN A 110 2.05 -17.26 -22.75
N ILE A 111 1.41 -16.13 -22.48
CA ILE A 111 2.08 -14.92 -21.94
C ILE A 111 2.49 -15.15 -20.50
N TRP A 112 1.61 -15.75 -19.70
CA TRP A 112 1.89 -16.09 -18.30
C TRP A 112 3.11 -17.01 -18.21
N GLN A 113 3.13 -18.09 -18.98
CA GLN A 113 4.24 -19.05 -19.00
C GLN A 113 5.56 -18.41 -19.45
N SER A 114 5.55 -17.64 -20.55
CA SER A 114 6.73 -16.94 -21.05
C SER A 114 7.29 -15.94 -20.03
N SER A 115 6.42 -15.23 -19.33
CA SER A 115 6.82 -14.28 -18.28
C SER A 115 7.45 -15.00 -17.09
N PHE A 116 6.89 -16.12 -16.68
CA PHE A 116 7.41 -16.94 -15.59
C PHE A 116 8.79 -17.52 -15.92
N GLU A 117 8.95 -18.07 -17.10
CA GLU A 117 10.24 -18.60 -17.61
C GLU A 117 11.30 -17.49 -17.70
N TRP A 118 10.91 -16.28 -18.12
CA TRP A 118 11.80 -15.13 -18.21
C TRP A 118 12.33 -14.71 -16.82
N VAL A 119 11.46 -14.71 -15.81
CA VAL A 119 11.84 -14.42 -14.42
C VAL A 119 12.80 -15.49 -13.89
N LEU A 120 12.47 -16.79 -14.11
CA LEU A 120 13.31 -17.89 -13.63
C LEU A 120 14.72 -17.91 -14.24
N LYS A 121 14.86 -17.52 -15.51
CA LYS A 121 16.18 -17.46 -16.19
C LYS A 121 17.07 -16.32 -15.70
N ARG A 122 16.52 -15.36 -14.93
CA ARG A 122 17.23 -14.16 -14.44
C ARG A 122 17.29 -14.05 -12.91
N ALA A 123 16.59 -14.94 -12.24
CA ALA A 123 16.70 -15.14 -10.81
C ALA A 123 17.89 -16.01 -10.48
#